data_e7b74116082a55e986f1f9a2a4058bfb
#
_entry.id   e7b74116082a55e986f1f9a2a4058bfb
#
_cell.length_a   1.000
_cell.length_b   1.000
_cell.length_c   1.000
_cell.angle_alpha   90.00
_cell.angle_beta   90.00
_cell.angle_gamma   90.00
#
_symmetry.space_group_name_H-M   'P 1'
#
loop_
_entity.id
_entity.type
_entity.pdbx_description
1 polymer ?
#
loop_
_entity_poly.entity_id
_entity_poly.type
_entity_poly.pdbx_seq_one_letter_code
_entity_poly.pdbx_strand_id
1 'polypeptide(L)'
;MSENVLAAQLFTVRDFTKTEEGFADSIARISAIGYTAVQVSAMGPISPENVKRICDDHGITIVNTHIAWPRLQEEIAAVIDEHRLWDCKHVAVGSMPRHFIEAGEEGLRQFVVAASEVGRTLHEAGLTFSYHNHSFEFMRYGGKSGLEILFDETDPRYVLAELDTYWIQFGGGDVRDWILRMKDRMPVIHLKDMAMAGWWDHEMKEVGEGNLNWPGILEACREANVEWYAVEQDICPGDPFESLAVSYRNLVGMGLS
;
A
#
# COMPACT_ATOMS: atom_id res chain seq x y z
N MET A 1 -5.34 -3.27 22.75
CA MET A 1 -5.68 -4.21 21.66
C MET A 1 -6.13 -3.32 20.53
N SER A 2 -5.39 -3.26 19.44
CA SER A 2 -5.74 -2.45 18.28
C SER A 2 -7.00 -3.02 17.66
N GLU A 3 -8.01 -2.21 17.62
CA GLU A 3 -9.28 -2.50 16.97
C GLU A 3 -9.06 -2.44 15.47
N ASN A 4 -9.50 -3.49 14.75
CA ASN A 4 -9.67 -3.54 13.30
C ASN A 4 -8.61 -2.80 12.47
N VAL A 5 -7.49 -3.45 12.22
CA VAL A 5 -6.37 -2.87 11.47
C VAL A 5 -6.27 -3.40 10.04
N LEU A 6 -7.14 -4.36 9.65
CA LEU A 6 -7.11 -4.98 8.33
C LEU A 6 -7.86 -4.15 7.29
N ALA A 7 -7.18 -3.79 6.23
CA ALA A 7 -7.74 -3.13 5.06
C ALA A 7 -7.57 -3.99 3.81
N ALA A 8 -8.51 -3.92 2.86
CA ALA A 8 -8.35 -4.50 1.53
C ALA A 8 -7.79 -3.45 0.57
N GLN A 9 -6.67 -3.74 -0.11
CA GLN A 9 -6.16 -2.90 -1.18
C GLN A 9 -6.97 -3.16 -2.46
N LEU A 10 -7.66 -2.13 -2.95
CA LEU A 10 -8.58 -2.27 -4.09
C LEU A 10 -7.90 -2.58 -5.42
N PHE A 11 -6.59 -2.43 -5.52
CA PHE A 11 -5.85 -2.89 -6.70
C PHE A 11 -6.05 -4.37 -6.97
N THR A 12 -6.23 -5.18 -5.92
CA THR A 12 -6.54 -6.61 -6.02
C THR A 12 -7.79 -6.87 -6.86
N VAL A 13 -8.81 -6.03 -6.69
CA VAL A 13 -10.11 -6.13 -7.37
C VAL A 13 -10.31 -5.05 -8.44
N ARG A 14 -9.23 -4.43 -8.92
CA ARG A 14 -9.24 -3.27 -9.84
C ARG A 14 -10.11 -3.42 -11.07
N ASP A 15 -10.28 -4.63 -11.60
CA ASP A 15 -11.09 -4.87 -12.78
C ASP A 15 -12.59 -4.77 -12.51
N PHE A 16 -12.98 -4.90 -11.25
CA PHE A 16 -14.37 -4.81 -10.78
C PHE A 16 -14.77 -3.39 -10.33
N THR A 17 -13.81 -2.48 -10.14
CA THR A 17 -14.06 -1.13 -9.60
C THR A 17 -14.06 -0.04 -10.68
N LYS A 18 -14.29 -0.39 -11.94
CA LYS A 18 -14.21 0.57 -13.07
C LYS A 18 -15.46 1.45 -13.25
N THR A 19 -16.58 1.04 -12.68
CA THR A 19 -17.84 1.79 -12.68
C THR A 19 -18.34 1.98 -11.27
N GLU A 20 -19.22 2.95 -11.03
CA GLU A 20 -19.82 3.19 -9.72
C GLU A 20 -20.56 1.95 -9.19
N GLU A 21 -21.34 1.27 -10.05
CA GLU A 21 -22.04 0.04 -9.70
C GLU A 21 -21.07 -1.09 -9.31
N GLY A 22 -20.02 -1.31 -10.10
CA GLY A 22 -19.00 -2.30 -9.83
C GLY A 22 -18.20 -1.98 -8.57
N PHE A 23 -17.93 -0.70 -8.29
CA PHE A 23 -17.31 -0.26 -7.05
C PHE A 23 -18.22 -0.56 -5.85
N ALA A 24 -19.52 -0.25 -5.93
CA ALA A 24 -20.48 -0.54 -4.86
C ALA A 24 -20.58 -2.05 -4.56
N ASP A 25 -20.68 -2.89 -5.61
CA ASP A 25 -20.67 -4.36 -5.45
C ASP A 25 -19.37 -4.84 -4.81
N SER A 26 -18.22 -4.30 -5.24
CA SER A 26 -16.92 -4.66 -4.68
C SER A 26 -16.81 -4.31 -3.19
N ILE A 27 -17.23 -3.13 -2.80
CA ILE A 27 -17.24 -2.70 -1.39
C ILE A 27 -18.17 -3.57 -0.55
N ALA A 28 -19.37 -3.91 -1.08
CA ALA A 28 -20.30 -4.82 -0.41
C ALA A 28 -19.69 -6.21 -0.18
N ARG A 29 -19.00 -6.76 -1.19
CA ARG A 29 -18.31 -8.06 -1.09
C ARG A 29 -17.15 -8.02 -0.09
N ILE A 30 -16.35 -6.96 -0.10
CA ILE A 30 -15.23 -6.74 0.84
C ILE A 30 -15.75 -6.65 2.28
N SER A 31 -16.82 -5.87 2.51
CA SER A 31 -17.48 -5.80 3.82
C SER A 31 -18.03 -7.16 4.27
N ALA A 32 -18.64 -7.93 3.36
CA ALA A 32 -19.15 -9.26 3.67
C ALA A 32 -18.06 -10.30 4.03
N ILE A 33 -16.82 -10.12 3.54
CA ILE A 33 -15.66 -10.92 3.95
C ILE A 33 -15.29 -10.64 5.41
N GLY A 34 -15.47 -9.41 5.86
CA GLY A 34 -15.15 -8.96 7.21
C GLY A 34 -14.20 -7.77 7.29
N TYR A 35 -13.66 -7.28 6.17
CA TYR A 35 -12.87 -6.05 6.19
C TYR A 35 -13.73 -4.85 6.58
N THR A 36 -13.17 -3.97 7.39
CA THR A 36 -13.81 -2.72 7.82
C THR A 36 -13.13 -1.49 7.21
N ALA A 37 -12.06 -1.71 6.47
CA ALA A 37 -11.28 -0.64 5.85
C ALA A 37 -10.81 -1.04 4.44
N VAL A 38 -10.55 -0.02 3.62
CA VAL A 38 -9.96 -0.17 2.28
C VAL A 38 -8.89 0.86 2.02
N GLN A 39 -7.95 0.49 1.15
CA GLN A 39 -7.09 1.43 0.46
C GLN A 39 -7.61 1.61 -0.98
N VAL A 40 -7.97 2.83 -1.32
CA VAL A 40 -8.50 3.16 -2.66
C VAL A 40 -7.36 3.23 -3.67
N SER A 41 -7.45 2.42 -4.73
CA SER A 41 -6.45 2.35 -5.79
C SER A 41 -7.07 1.87 -7.11
N ALA A 42 -6.60 2.41 -8.21
CA ALA A 42 -6.90 1.96 -9.58
C ALA A 42 -8.40 1.83 -9.93
N MET A 43 -9.27 2.53 -9.25
CA MET A 43 -10.70 2.57 -9.56
C MET A 43 -10.99 3.35 -10.84
N GLY A 44 -12.23 3.27 -11.35
CA GLY A 44 -12.72 4.09 -12.45
C GLY A 44 -13.00 5.55 -12.04
N PRO A 45 -13.45 6.39 -12.99
CA PRO A 45 -13.75 7.80 -12.74
C PRO A 45 -15.09 7.95 -11.98
N ILE A 46 -15.05 7.71 -10.67
CA ILE A 46 -16.20 7.85 -9.77
C ILE A 46 -16.01 9.13 -8.95
N SER A 47 -17.09 9.90 -8.76
CA SER A 47 -16.97 11.14 -7.97
C SER A 47 -16.57 10.85 -6.53
N PRO A 48 -15.76 11.72 -5.89
CA PRO A 48 -15.34 11.52 -4.51
C PRO A 48 -16.51 11.38 -3.53
N GLU A 49 -17.63 12.09 -3.77
CA GLU A 49 -18.85 12.02 -2.96
C GLU A 49 -19.50 10.63 -3.05
N ASN A 50 -19.53 10.04 -4.26
CA ASN A 50 -20.08 8.70 -4.44
C ASN A 50 -19.18 7.62 -3.85
N VAL A 51 -17.86 7.75 -3.96
CA VAL A 51 -16.91 6.87 -3.28
C VAL A 51 -17.16 6.88 -1.77
N LYS A 52 -17.23 8.09 -1.17
CA LYS A 52 -17.51 8.25 0.27
C LYS A 52 -18.83 7.60 0.66
N ARG A 53 -19.91 7.96 -0.04
CA ARG A 53 -21.26 7.45 0.24
C ARG A 53 -21.30 5.91 0.18
N ILE A 54 -20.71 5.30 -0.86
CA ILE A 54 -20.70 3.84 -1.01
C ILE A 54 -19.94 3.17 0.13
N CYS A 55 -18.78 3.70 0.52
CA CYS A 55 -18.03 3.16 1.64
C CYS A 55 -18.80 3.29 2.95
N ASP A 56 -19.40 4.46 3.22
CA ASP A 56 -20.20 4.69 4.44
C ASP A 56 -21.43 3.79 4.50
N ASP A 57 -22.13 3.58 3.39
CA ASP A 57 -23.31 2.69 3.30
C ASP A 57 -22.99 1.24 3.70
N HIS A 58 -21.73 0.84 3.58
CA HIS A 58 -21.24 -0.51 3.92
C HIS A 58 -20.38 -0.55 5.20
N GLY A 59 -20.25 0.58 5.91
CA GLY A 59 -19.41 0.65 7.12
C GLY A 59 -17.91 0.48 6.86
N ILE A 60 -17.44 0.85 5.67
CA ILE A 60 -16.03 0.77 5.26
C ILE A 60 -15.35 2.12 5.42
N THR A 61 -14.23 2.14 6.11
CA THR A 61 -13.36 3.32 6.23
C THR A 61 -12.32 3.35 5.12
N ILE A 62 -12.10 4.51 4.51
CA ILE A 62 -10.99 4.71 3.56
C ILE A 62 -9.77 5.12 4.38
N VAL A 63 -8.77 4.25 4.47
CA VAL A 63 -7.61 4.47 5.37
C VAL A 63 -6.37 4.96 4.64
N ASN A 64 -6.29 4.72 3.33
CA ASN A 64 -5.18 5.16 2.49
C ASN A 64 -5.62 5.19 1.02
N THR A 65 -4.79 5.82 0.18
CA THR A 65 -5.01 5.82 -1.28
C THR A 65 -3.69 5.64 -2.03
N HIS A 66 -3.74 5.07 -3.23
CA HIS A 66 -2.68 5.23 -4.22
C HIS A 66 -3.10 6.29 -5.25
N ILE A 67 -2.46 7.43 -5.22
CA ILE A 67 -2.70 8.54 -6.15
C ILE A 67 -1.64 8.51 -7.25
N ALA A 68 -2.09 8.65 -8.50
CA ALA A 68 -1.20 8.75 -9.65
C ALA A 68 -0.26 9.96 -9.52
N TRP A 69 1.03 9.76 -9.80
CA TRP A 69 2.05 10.79 -9.63
C TRP A 69 1.73 12.14 -10.31
N PRO A 70 1.22 12.20 -11.55
CA PRO A 70 0.84 13.46 -12.16
C PRO A 70 -0.20 14.24 -11.35
N ARG A 71 -1.18 13.56 -10.73
CA ARG A 71 -2.18 14.24 -9.87
C ARG A 71 -1.55 14.83 -8.62
N LEU A 72 -0.54 14.16 -8.02
CA LEU A 72 0.19 14.67 -6.87
C LEU A 72 1.01 15.93 -7.21
N GLN A 73 1.43 16.08 -8.47
CA GLN A 73 2.18 17.25 -8.93
C GLN A 73 1.28 18.39 -9.42
N GLU A 74 0.22 18.08 -10.15
CA GLU A 74 -0.55 19.06 -10.91
C GLU A 74 -1.90 19.39 -10.24
N GLU A 75 -2.45 18.45 -9.43
CA GLU A 75 -3.79 18.55 -8.84
C GLU A 75 -3.79 18.35 -7.31
N ILE A 76 -2.69 18.65 -6.64
CA ILE A 76 -2.52 18.33 -5.20
C ILE A 76 -3.61 18.96 -4.32
N ALA A 77 -4.14 20.12 -4.68
CA ALA A 77 -5.25 20.75 -3.96
C ALA A 77 -6.53 19.91 -4.02
N ALA A 78 -6.85 19.35 -5.20
CA ALA A 78 -8.00 18.45 -5.36
C ALA A 78 -7.79 17.14 -4.57
N VAL A 79 -6.56 16.59 -4.57
CA VAL A 79 -6.22 15.42 -3.75
C VAL A 79 -6.44 15.69 -2.26
N ILE A 80 -6.04 16.87 -1.77
CA ILE A 80 -6.24 17.27 -0.37
C ILE A 80 -7.74 17.36 -0.04
N ASP A 81 -8.55 17.95 -0.92
CA ASP A 81 -9.99 18.11 -0.71
C ASP A 81 -10.71 16.75 -0.74
N GLU A 82 -10.33 15.83 -1.64
CA GLU A 82 -10.82 14.45 -1.66
C GLU A 82 -10.55 13.71 -0.35
N HIS A 83 -9.30 13.81 0.16
CA HIS A 83 -8.92 13.14 1.40
C HIS A 83 -9.62 13.70 2.63
N ARG A 84 -9.86 15.01 2.65
CA ARG A 84 -10.69 15.64 3.70
C ARG A 84 -12.15 15.18 3.66
N LEU A 85 -12.72 15.06 2.44
CA LEU A 85 -14.06 14.53 2.26
C LEU A 85 -14.18 13.09 2.76
N TRP A 86 -13.17 12.26 2.50
CA TRP A 86 -13.14 10.86 2.89
C TRP A 86 -12.74 10.61 4.35
N ASP A 87 -12.34 11.66 5.07
CA ASP A 87 -11.69 11.55 6.39
C ASP A 87 -10.47 10.61 6.36
N CYS A 88 -9.77 10.60 5.23
CA CYS A 88 -8.60 9.76 4.95
C CYS A 88 -7.33 10.57 5.18
N LYS A 89 -6.50 10.14 6.13
CA LYS A 89 -5.28 10.86 6.49
C LYS A 89 -4.09 10.51 5.59
N HIS A 90 -4.05 9.29 5.06
CA HIS A 90 -2.87 8.76 4.37
C HIS A 90 -3.03 8.82 2.86
N VAL A 91 -2.02 9.38 2.21
CA VAL A 91 -1.87 9.46 0.75
C VAL A 91 -0.60 8.72 0.38
N ALA A 92 -0.64 7.83 -0.61
CA ALA A 92 0.57 7.19 -1.09
C ALA A 92 0.70 7.29 -2.62
N VAL A 93 1.93 7.22 -3.10
CA VAL A 93 2.21 6.92 -4.50
C VAL A 93 2.52 5.44 -4.64
N GLY A 94 1.77 4.76 -5.51
CA GLY A 94 1.87 3.30 -5.67
C GLY A 94 3.13 2.83 -6.39
N SER A 95 3.90 3.71 -7.03
CA SER A 95 5.19 3.39 -7.66
C SER A 95 5.90 4.66 -8.12
N MET A 96 7.22 4.60 -8.18
CA MET A 96 8.03 5.61 -8.85
C MET A 96 7.68 5.65 -10.35
N PRO A 97 7.46 6.83 -10.95
CA PRO A 97 7.21 6.95 -12.38
C PRO A 97 8.35 6.40 -13.24
N ARG A 98 7.98 5.76 -14.33
CA ARG A 98 8.90 5.04 -15.20
C ARG A 98 10.10 5.88 -15.67
N HIS A 99 9.89 7.14 -15.99
CA HIS A 99 10.96 8.01 -16.46
C HIS A 99 12.08 8.24 -15.42
N PHE A 100 11.75 8.25 -14.12
CA PHE A 100 12.75 8.28 -13.05
C PHE A 100 13.49 6.94 -12.94
N ILE A 101 12.77 5.81 -13.07
CA ILE A 101 13.37 4.48 -13.01
C ILE A 101 14.38 4.30 -14.16
N GLU A 102 14.01 4.68 -15.37
CA GLU A 102 14.84 4.57 -16.57
C GLU A 102 16.09 5.47 -16.54
N ALA A 103 16.03 6.58 -15.80
CA ALA A 103 17.17 7.47 -15.59
C ALA A 103 18.15 6.99 -14.50
N GLY A 104 17.89 5.82 -13.88
CA GLY A 104 18.78 5.19 -12.91
C GLY A 104 18.99 6.02 -11.64
N GLU A 105 20.22 6.10 -11.13
CA GLU A 105 20.54 6.81 -9.89
C GLU A 105 20.15 8.29 -9.95
N GLU A 106 20.41 8.96 -11.07
CA GLU A 106 20.05 10.38 -11.27
C GLU A 106 18.54 10.57 -11.16
N GLY A 107 17.76 9.70 -11.83
CA GLY A 107 16.30 9.75 -11.76
C GLY A 107 15.77 9.47 -10.35
N LEU A 108 16.36 8.52 -9.63
CA LEU A 108 16.02 8.28 -8.23
C LEU A 108 16.21 9.52 -7.37
N ARG A 109 17.33 10.22 -7.49
CA ARG A 109 17.59 11.45 -6.71
C ARG A 109 16.67 12.59 -7.10
N GLN A 110 16.30 12.71 -8.37
CA GLN A 110 15.29 13.66 -8.82
C GLN A 110 13.92 13.33 -8.22
N PHE A 111 13.55 12.04 -8.16
CA PHE A 111 12.32 11.62 -7.51
C PHE A 111 12.32 11.91 -6.01
N VAL A 112 13.43 11.67 -5.30
CA VAL A 112 13.58 11.98 -3.87
C VAL A 112 13.27 13.46 -3.59
N VAL A 113 13.78 14.38 -4.42
CA VAL A 113 13.49 15.82 -4.28
C VAL A 113 12.01 16.10 -4.51
N ALA A 114 11.45 15.60 -5.61
CA ALA A 114 10.04 15.84 -5.96
C ALA A 114 9.07 15.21 -4.93
N ALA A 115 9.36 14.00 -4.44
CA ALA A 115 8.58 13.34 -3.40
C ALA A 115 8.61 14.10 -2.07
N SER A 116 9.76 14.69 -1.72
CA SER A 116 9.89 15.52 -0.52
C SER A 116 9.04 16.81 -0.61
N GLU A 117 8.92 17.42 -1.79
CA GLU A 117 8.08 18.60 -2.02
C GLU A 117 6.58 18.25 -1.90
N VAL A 118 6.15 17.15 -2.53
CA VAL A 118 4.78 16.62 -2.41
C VAL A 118 4.46 16.31 -0.95
N GLY A 119 5.35 15.56 -0.29
CA GLY A 119 5.15 15.15 1.11
C GLY A 119 5.07 16.35 2.06
N ARG A 120 5.87 17.39 1.85
CA ARG A 120 5.78 18.64 2.63
C ARG A 120 4.44 19.33 2.44
N THR A 121 3.97 19.45 1.20
CA THR A 121 2.68 20.10 0.89
C THR A 121 1.52 19.35 1.56
N LEU A 122 1.51 18.02 1.49
CA LEU A 122 0.50 17.20 2.14
C LEU A 122 0.57 17.30 3.67
N HIS A 123 1.78 17.31 4.24
CA HIS A 123 2.00 17.49 5.67
C HIS A 123 1.47 18.84 6.19
N GLU A 124 1.72 19.93 5.46
CA GLU A 124 1.18 21.26 5.78
C GLU A 124 -0.36 21.32 5.73
N ALA A 125 -0.97 20.44 4.93
CA ALA A 125 -2.43 20.26 4.86
C ALA A 125 -3.00 19.33 5.94
N GLY A 126 -2.15 18.72 6.81
CA GLY A 126 -2.53 17.79 7.87
C GLY A 126 -2.64 16.34 7.40
N LEU A 127 -2.18 16.02 6.20
CA LEU A 127 -2.13 14.67 5.62
C LEU A 127 -0.72 14.08 5.72
N THR A 128 -0.57 12.78 5.51
CA THR A 128 0.72 12.12 5.38
C THR A 128 0.95 11.68 3.95
N PHE A 129 2.21 11.57 3.54
CA PHE A 129 2.58 11.03 2.23
C PHE A 129 3.51 9.84 2.40
N SER A 130 3.16 8.72 1.76
CA SER A 130 3.95 7.49 1.79
C SER A 130 4.40 7.04 0.41
N TYR A 131 5.55 6.41 0.36
CA TYR A 131 6.07 5.74 -0.83
C TYR A 131 5.88 4.23 -0.72
N HIS A 132 5.18 3.63 -1.70
CA HIS A 132 5.03 2.19 -1.84
C HIS A 132 6.15 1.64 -2.72
N ASN A 133 6.88 0.63 -2.20
CA ASN A 133 8.00 0.03 -2.91
C ASN A 133 7.60 -1.18 -3.77
N HIS A 134 8.41 -1.40 -4.78
CA HIS A 134 8.51 -2.65 -5.54
C HIS A 134 9.90 -3.27 -5.35
N SER A 135 10.28 -4.17 -6.25
CA SER A 135 11.59 -4.81 -6.20
C SER A 135 12.70 -4.03 -6.89
N PHE A 136 12.36 -3.16 -7.85
CA PHE A 136 13.37 -2.41 -8.61
C PHE A 136 14.16 -1.41 -7.74
N GLU A 137 13.61 -0.97 -6.61
CA GLU A 137 14.32 -0.12 -5.66
C GLU A 137 15.46 -0.85 -4.93
N PHE A 138 15.54 -2.18 -5.09
CA PHE A 138 16.67 -2.96 -4.59
C PHE A 138 17.88 -2.94 -5.53
N MET A 139 17.77 -2.32 -6.72
CA MET A 139 18.96 -2.01 -7.55
C MET A 139 19.96 -1.20 -6.73
N ARG A 140 21.26 -1.50 -6.92
CA ARG A 140 22.32 -0.92 -6.09
C ARG A 140 23.04 0.22 -6.79
N TYR A 141 23.24 1.30 -6.04
CA TYR A 141 23.94 2.51 -6.45
C TYR A 141 24.97 2.87 -5.37
N GLY A 142 26.27 2.82 -5.71
CA GLY A 142 27.33 3.18 -4.79
C GLY A 142 27.35 2.41 -3.46
N GLY A 143 26.88 1.16 -3.46
CA GLY A 143 26.86 0.31 -2.25
C GLY A 143 25.55 0.32 -1.47
N LYS A 144 24.62 1.24 -1.74
CA LYS A 144 23.26 1.27 -1.19
C LYS A 144 22.24 0.79 -2.23
N SER A 145 21.11 0.24 -1.77
CA SER A 145 19.93 0.05 -2.62
C SER A 145 19.23 1.38 -2.88
N GLY A 146 18.45 1.46 -3.95
CA GLY A 146 17.62 2.63 -4.22
C GLY A 146 16.62 2.93 -3.11
N LEU A 147 16.08 1.88 -2.45
CA LEU A 147 15.17 2.03 -1.32
C LEU A 147 15.88 2.65 -0.11
N GLU A 148 17.15 2.26 0.15
CA GLU A 148 17.97 2.90 1.19
C GLU A 148 18.22 4.37 0.88
N ILE A 149 18.57 4.70 -0.36
CA ILE A 149 18.78 6.10 -0.79
C ILE A 149 17.50 6.91 -0.59
N LEU A 150 16.36 6.39 -1.03
CA LEU A 150 15.08 7.08 -0.93
C LEU A 150 14.77 7.46 0.52
N PHE A 151 14.85 6.52 1.45
CA PHE A 151 14.49 6.81 2.84
C PHE A 151 15.59 7.51 3.65
N ASP A 152 16.87 7.36 3.28
CA ASP A 152 17.98 8.08 3.94
C ASP A 152 18.04 9.55 3.52
N GLU A 153 17.64 9.88 2.28
CA GLU A 153 17.73 11.23 1.71
C GLU A 153 16.42 12.03 1.80
N THR A 154 15.33 11.43 2.34
CA THR A 154 14.06 12.13 2.57
C THR A 154 13.84 12.41 4.06
N ASP A 155 13.19 13.54 4.36
CA ASP A 155 12.79 13.88 5.73
C ASP A 155 11.67 12.93 6.19
N PRO A 156 11.84 12.22 7.32
CA PRO A 156 10.85 11.27 7.84
C PRO A 156 9.52 11.92 8.24
N ARG A 157 9.45 13.25 8.35
CA ARG A 157 8.18 13.96 8.57
C ARG A 157 7.35 14.09 7.31
N TYR A 158 7.98 14.06 6.14
CA TYR A 158 7.34 14.35 4.86
C TYR A 158 7.16 13.12 3.99
N VAL A 159 8.13 12.19 4.00
CA VAL A 159 8.06 10.96 3.21
C VAL A 159 8.10 9.76 4.14
N LEU A 160 6.95 9.12 4.28
CA LEU A 160 6.77 7.90 5.05
C LEU A 160 6.94 6.68 4.14
N ALA A 161 7.06 5.51 4.75
CA ALA A 161 7.09 4.24 4.04
C ALA A 161 5.68 3.63 3.97
N GLU A 162 5.39 2.97 2.87
CA GLU A 162 4.36 1.97 2.70
C GLU A 162 5.03 0.72 2.13
N LEU A 163 5.67 -0.05 3.00
CA LEU A 163 6.43 -1.22 2.58
C LEU A 163 5.51 -2.35 2.12
N ASP A 164 5.96 -3.08 1.10
CA ASP A 164 5.31 -4.28 0.59
C ASP A 164 6.16 -5.52 0.87
N THR A 165 5.60 -6.46 1.61
CA THR A 165 6.31 -7.66 2.09
C THR A 165 6.78 -8.58 0.95
N TYR A 166 5.96 -8.74 -0.11
CA TYR A 166 6.33 -9.51 -1.30
C TYR A 166 7.49 -8.87 -2.04
N TRP A 167 7.39 -7.56 -2.32
CA TRP A 167 8.38 -6.88 -3.14
C TRP A 167 9.73 -6.73 -2.44
N ILE A 168 9.75 -6.60 -1.12
CA ILE A 168 11.01 -6.64 -0.35
C ILE A 168 11.65 -8.02 -0.48
N GLN A 169 10.91 -9.09 -0.24
CA GLN A 169 11.41 -10.47 -0.36
C GLN A 169 11.89 -10.76 -1.78
N PHE A 170 11.12 -10.36 -2.79
CA PHE A 170 11.46 -10.52 -4.19
C PHE A 170 12.75 -9.76 -4.57
N GLY A 171 12.94 -8.57 -4.03
CA GLY A 171 14.15 -7.76 -4.20
C GLY A 171 15.37 -8.28 -3.45
N GLY A 172 15.23 -9.35 -2.65
CA GLY A 172 16.29 -9.93 -1.85
C GLY A 172 16.57 -9.19 -0.53
N GLY A 173 15.64 -8.38 -0.06
CA GLY A 173 15.68 -7.73 1.26
C GLY A 173 15.15 -8.66 2.37
N ASP A 174 15.56 -8.39 3.60
CA ASP A 174 14.92 -8.98 4.78
C ASP A 174 13.69 -8.15 5.17
N VAL A 175 12.51 -8.76 5.12
CA VAL A 175 11.23 -8.08 5.36
C VAL A 175 11.16 -7.51 6.78
N ARG A 176 11.60 -8.28 7.79
CA ARG A 176 11.57 -7.85 9.20
C ARG A 176 12.50 -6.67 9.44
N ASP A 177 13.73 -6.74 8.91
CA ASP A 177 14.72 -5.69 9.08
C ASP A 177 14.25 -4.38 8.45
N TRP A 178 13.62 -4.44 7.27
CA TRP A 178 13.04 -3.27 6.62
C TRP A 178 11.88 -2.67 7.43
N ILE A 179 10.98 -3.50 7.96
CA ILE A 179 9.87 -3.02 8.82
C ILE A 179 10.44 -2.32 10.06
N LEU A 180 11.40 -2.93 10.76
CA LEU A 180 11.99 -2.34 11.96
C LEU A 180 12.78 -1.06 11.66
N ARG A 181 13.42 -0.97 10.49
CA ARG A 181 14.09 0.25 10.03
C ARG A 181 13.10 1.41 9.85
N MET A 182 11.86 1.12 9.48
CA MET A 182 10.80 2.12 9.26
C MET A 182 9.91 2.33 10.51
N LYS A 183 10.38 1.93 11.68
CA LYS A 183 9.66 2.17 12.94
C LYS A 183 9.25 3.65 13.08
N ASP A 184 7.99 3.88 13.46
CA ASP A 184 7.36 5.20 13.58
C ASP A 184 7.33 6.04 12.29
N ARG A 185 7.66 5.42 11.14
CA ARG A 185 7.69 6.05 9.81
C ARG A 185 6.87 5.27 8.78
N MET A 186 6.04 4.33 9.21
CA MET A 186 5.26 3.46 8.32
C MET A 186 3.86 3.23 8.90
N PRO A 187 2.89 4.14 8.62
CA PRO A 187 1.53 3.98 9.13
C PRO A 187 0.76 2.85 8.44
N VAL A 188 1.06 2.56 7.19
CA VAL A 188 0.41 1.51 6.40
C VAL A 188 1.47 0.57 5.83
N ILE A 189 1.19 -0.74 5.87
CA ILE A 189 2.01 -1.78 5.23
C ILE A 189 1.15 -2.60 4.27
N HIS A 190 1.72 -3.02 3.14
CA HIS A 190 1.10 -4.02 2.28
C HIS A 190 1.51 -5.43 2.69
N LEU A 191 0.51 -6.23 3.07
CA LEU A 191 0.68 -7.65 3.32
C LEU A 191 0.40 -8.42 2.03
N LYS A 192 1.45 -8.94 1.43
CA LYS A 192 1.43 -9.69 0.18
C LYS A 192 2.39 -10.87 0.31
N ASP A 193 1.89 -12.09 0.08
CA ASP A 193 2.67 -13.32 0.26
C ASP A 193 3.25 -13.83 -1.05
N MET A 194 4.27 -14.66 -0.94
CA MET A 194 5.00 -15.24 -2.05
C MET A 194 5.25 -16.72 -1.81
N ALA A 195 5.04 -17.54 -2.84
CA ALA A 195 5.43 -18.94 -2.83
C ALA A 195 6.27 -19.31 -4.05
N MET A 196 6.98 -20.42 -3.96
CA MET A 196 7.62 -21.03 -5.13
C MET A 196 6.56 -21.77 -5.96
N ALA A 197 6.49 -21.45 -7.26
CA ALA A 197 5.56 -22.07 -8.21
C ALA A 197 6.22 -23.21 -9.02
N GLY A 198 7.53 -23.38 -8.88
CA GLY A 198 8.31 -24.37 -9.61
C GLY A 198 9.77 -24.33 -9.21
N TRP A 199 10.67 -24.77 -10.10
CA TRP A 199 12.11 -24.85 -9.79
C TRP A 199 12.76 -23.45 -9.66
N TRP A 200 12.26 -22.49 -10.44
CA TRP A 200 12.85 -21.15 -10.53
C TRP A 200 11.80 -20.04 -10.47
N ASP A 201 10.50 -20.40 -10.56
CA ASP A 201 9.41 -19.46 -10.61
C ASP A 201 8.78 -19.29 -9.23
N HIS A 202 8.28 -18.11 -9.00
CA HIS A 202 7.52 -17.76 -7.80
C HIS A 202 6.22 -17.09 -8.21
N GLU A 203 5.24 -17.17 -7.33
CA GLU A 203 3.92 -16.62 -7.54
C GLU A 203 3.46 -15.84 -6.30
N MET A 204 2.52 -14.92 -6.51
CA MET A 204 1.80 -14.30 -5.42
C MET A 204 0.81 -15.30 -4.83
N LYS A 205 0.73 -15.32 -3.51
CA LYS A 205 -0.20 -16.17 -2.76
C LYS A 205 -1.02 -15.33 -1.79
N GLU A 206 -2.12 -15.91 -1.40
CA GLU A 206 -2.90 -15.42 -0.28
C GLU A 206 -2.02 -15.40 0.98
N VAL A 207 -2.19 -14.38 1.80
CA VAL A 207 -1.40 -14.22 3.03
C VAL A 207 -1.56 -15.47 3.91
N GLY A 208 -0.43 -16.10 4.25
CA GLY A 208 -0.38 -17.33 5.03
C GLY A 208 -0.39 -18.62 4.22
N GLU A 209 -0.58 -18.57 2.90
CA GLU A 209 -0.51 -19.72 1.99
C GLU A 209 0.86 -19.79 1.27
N GLY A 210 1.73 -18.79 1.48
CA GLY A 210 3.04 -18.70 0.87
C GLY A 210 4.17 -19.09 1.81
N ASN A 211 5.35 -18.51 1.57
CA ASN A 211 6.60 -18.87 2.22
C ASN A 211 7.15 -17.77 3.15
N LEU A 212 6.51 -16.60 3.27
CA LEU A 212 6.99 -15.54 4.13
C LEU A 212 6.84 -15.89 5.62
N ASN A 213 7.74 -15.35 6.45
CA ASN A 213 7.73 -15.56 7.89
C ASN A 213 6.67 -14.66 8.59
N TRP A 214 5.39 -15.00 8.44
CA TRP A 214 4.28 -14.20 8.98
C TRP A 214 4.36 -13.93 10.47
N PRO A 215 4.68 -14.91 11.35
CA PRO A 215 4.83 -14.60 12.77
C PRO A 215 5.86 -13.51 13.04
N GLY A 216 7.03 -13.58 12.38
CA GLY A 216 8.08 -12.58 12.53
C GLY A 216 7.74 -11.23 11.88
N ILE A 217 7.04 -11.22 10.75
CA ILE A 217 6.57 -10.00 10.07
C ILE A 217 5.58 -9.26 10.95
N LEU A 218 4.55 -9.94 11.48
CA LEU A 218 3.52 -9.34 12.33
C LEU A 218 4.09 -8.84 13.66
N GLU A 219 5.08 -9.54 14.23
CA GLU A 219 5.82 -9.07 15.41
C GLU A 219 6.56 -7.75 15.11
N ALA A 220 7.30 -7.70 13.99
CA ALA A 220 8.00 -6.49 13.57
C ALA A 220 7.05 -5.32 13.29
N CYS A 221 5.90 -5.57 12.67
CA CYS A 221 4.88 -4.55 12.44
C CYS A 221 4.34 -3.94 13.74
N ARG A 222 4.07 -4.78 14.76
CA ARG A 222 3.65 -4.27 16.08
C ARG A 222 4.73 -3.43 16.73
N GLU A 223 5.99 -3.86 16.66
CA GLU A 223 7.13 -3.11 17.19
C GLU A 223 7.36 -1.80 16.44
N ALA A 224 7.11 -1.78 15.13
CA ALA A 224 7.25 -0.61 14.27
C ALA A 224 6.07 0.38 14.37
N ASN A 225 5.04 0.08 15.17
CA ASN A 225 3.83 0.88 15.35
C ASN A 225 3.04 1.08 14.05
N VAL A 226 2.92 0.03 13.23
CA VAL A 226 2.07 0.05 12.02
C VAL A 226 0.61 0.20 12.44
N GLU A 227 -0.09 1.14 11.80
CA GLU A 227 -1.50 1.44 12.11
C GLU A 227 -2.45 0.56 11.28
N TRP A 228 -2.16 0.37 9.98
CA TRP A 228 -3.02 -0.32 9.03
C TRP A 228 -2.27 -1.38 8.22
N TYR A 229 -2.92 -2.51 8.02
CA TYR A 229 -2.40 -3.67 7.31
C TYR A 229 -3.25 -3.88 6.05
N ALA A 230 -2.79 -3.37 4.90
CA ALA A 230 -3.48 -3.45 3.62
C ALA A 230 -3.14 -4.77 2.92
N VAL A 231 -4.12 -5.65 2.78
CA VAL A 231 -3.96 -6.93 2.07
C VAL A 231 -4.05 -6.70 0.57
N GLU A 232 -3.03 -7.13 -0.17
CA GLU A 232 -2.97 -7.01 -1.63
C GLU A 232 -2.49 -8.30 -2.30
N GLN A 233 -3.02 -8.56 -3.50
CA GLN A 233 -2.52 -9.58 -4.41
C GLN A 233 -2.73 -9.11 -5.85
N ASP A 234 -1.66 -8.80 -6.59
CA ASP A 234 -1.76 -8.21 -7.94
C ASP A 234 -2.27 -9.22 -8.97
N ILE A 235 -1.93 -10.50 -8.77
CA ILE A 235 -2.29 -11.63 -9.63
C ILE A 235 -2.93 -12.70 -8.77
N CYS A 236 -4.24 -12.89 -8.93
CA CYS A 236 -4.98 -13.97 -8.28
C CYS A 236 -5.24 -15.09 -9.29
N PRO A 237 -5.05 -16.37 -8.91
CA PRO A 237 -5.28 -17.50 -9.82
C PRO A 237 -6.76 -17.73 -10.13
N GLY A 238 -7.67 -17.15 -9.33
CA GLY A 238 -9.13 -17.28 -9.46
C GLY A 238 -9.86 -15.97 -9.18
N ASP A 239 -10.98 -16.05 -8.44
CA ASP A 239 -11.74 -14.87 -7.99
C ASP A 239 -10.89 -14.09 -6.95
N PRO A 240 -10.53 -12.81 -7.21
CA PRO A 240 -9.73 -12.03 -6.29
C PRO A 240 -10.41 -11.76 -4.94
N PHE A 241 -11.73 -11.81 -4.87
CA PHE A 241 -12.45 -11.70 -3.60
C PHE A 241 -12.28 -12.96 -2.74
N GLU A 242 -12.20 -14.15 -3.35
CA GLU A 242 -11.83 -15.36 -2.62
C GLU A 242 -10.40 -15.29 -2.09
N SER A 243 -9.46 -14.76 -2.87
CA SER A 243 -8.09 -14.53 -2.40
C SER A 243 -8.04 -13.55 -1.21
N LEU A 244 -8.80 -12.46 -1.26
CA LEU A 244 -8.96 -11.55 -0.11
C LEU A 244 -9.59 -12.26 1.10
N ALA A 245 -10.59 -13.12 0.89
CA ALA A 245 -11.24 -13.85 1.97
C ALA A 245 -10.32 -14.90 2.62
N VAL A 246 -9.47 -15.58 1.85
CA VAL A 246 -8.45 -16.49 2.38
C VAL A 246 -7.45 -15.72 3.23
N SER A 247 -6.88 -14.65 2.70
CA SER A 247 -5.92 -13.80 3.40
C SER A 247 -6.50 -13.23 4.70
N TYR A 248 -7.75 -12.74 4.67
CA TYR A 248 -8.45 -12.25 5.86
C TYR A 248 -8.56 -13.32 6.94
N ARG A 249 -9.07 -14.51 6.60
CA ARG A 249 -9.22 -15.62 7.56
C ARG A 249 -7.89 -16.02 8.18
N ASN A 250 -6.83 -16.09 7.38
CA ASN A 250 -5.50 -16.46 7.86
C ASN A 250 -4.95 -15.40 8.83
N LEU A 251 -5.08 -14.11 8.50
CA LEU A 251 -4.63 -13.01 9.36
C LEU A 251 -5.41 -12.93 10.67
N VAL A 252 -6.73 -13.15 10.63
CA VAL A 252 -7.56 -13.27 11.85
C VAL A 252 -7.09 -14.46 12.70
N GLY A 253 -6.79 -15.61 12.07
CA GLY A 253 -6.19 -16.76 12.74
C GLY A 253 -4.81 -16.48 13.36
N MET A 254 -4.07 -15.52 12.84
CA MET A 254 -2.78 -15.04 13.37
C MET A 254 -2.94 -13.91 14.44
N GLY A 255 -4.18 -13.54 14.78
CA GLY A 255 -4.50 -12.59 15.86
C GLY A 255 -4.60 -11.13 15.44
N LEU A 256 -4.82 -10.84 14.15
CA LEU A 256 -5.26 -9.52 13.66
C LEU A 256 -6.79 -9.46 13.58
N SER A 257 -7.33 -8.26 13.59
CA SER A 257 -8.78 -8.02 13.46
C SER A 257 -9.03 -6.71 12.71
#